data_a9e833119d66f259631a3a13921d3185
#
_entry.id   a9e833119d66f259631a3a13921d3185
#
_cell.length_a   1.000
_cell.length_b   1.000
_cell.length_c   1.000
_cell.angle_alpha   90.00
_cell.angle_beta   90.00
_cell.angle_gamma   90.00
#
_symmetry.space_group_name_H-M   'P 1'
#
loop_
_entity.id
_entity.type
_entity.pdbx_description
1 polymer ?
#
loop_
_entity_poly.entity_id
_entity_poly.type
_entity_poly.pdbx_seq_one_letter_code
_entity_poly.pdbx_strand_id
1 'polypeptide(L)'
;MKEQSDRLNNQAIILASDGAYSEAIACFKRAITLERDNYLLWYNLGITYRDAGNLEEAKNSLCTAFAISPENPDVEETYATICLMQKDFDLVHKICEEGLDYNPLHSHLWNLLGVSEFQSENYEKASEYFEYAVSINPYYLDALYNLKDTYSVIKNKTGEAECLKKIKDIKN
;
A
#
# COMPACT_ATOMS: atom_id res chain seq x y z
N MET A 1 -15.84 -14.35 23.87
CA MET A 1 -16.03 -13.55 22.66
C MET A 1 -14.71 -13.46 21.87
N LYS A 2 -13.61 -13.01 22.47
CA LYS A 2 -12.31 -12.89 21.80
C LYS A 2 -11.83 -14.18 21.15
N GLU A 3 -11.80 -15.30 21.89
CA GLU A 3 -11.43 -16.62 21.34
C GLU A 3 -12.29 -17.04 20.13
N GLN A 4 -13.56 -16.66 20.11
CA GLN A 4 -14.45 -16.94 18.97
C GLN A 4 -14.13 -16.03 17.77
N SER A 5 -13.78 -14.76 18.00
CA SER A 5 -13.34 -13.83 16.98
C SER A 5 -12.03 -14.29 16.34
N ASP A 6 -11.02 -14.65 17.16
CA ASP A 6 -9.74 -15.16 16.70
C ASP A 6 -9.90 -16.44 15.85
N ARG A 7 -10.78 -17.34 16.24
CA ARG A 7 -11.07 -18.56 15.46
C ARG A 7 -11.70 -18.24 14.10
N LEU A 8 -12.65 -17.30 14.07
CA LEU A 8 -13.28 -16.87 12.82
C LEU A 8 -12.28 -16.16 11.91
N ASN A 9 -11.40 -15.32 12.47
CA ASN A 9 -10.32 -14.68 11.73
C ASN A 9 -9.39 -15.70 11.08
N ASN A 10 -8.90 -16.68 11.84
CA ASN A 10 -8.00 -17.71 11.33
C ASN A 10 -8.67 -18.57 10.25
N GLN A 11 -9.94 -18.93 10.44
CA GLN A 11 -10.71 -19.66 9.44
C GLN A 11 -10.86 -18.83 8.15
N ALA A 12 -11.14 -17.53 8.28
CA ALA A 12 -11.29 -16.64 7.14
C ALA A 12 -9.99 -16.48 6.35
N ILE A 13 -8.83 -16.38 7.04
CA ILE A 13 -7.51 -16.32 6.39
C ILE A 13 -7.26 -17.58 5.56
N ILE A 14 -7.55 -18.76 6.09
CA ILE A 14 -7.40 -20.04 5.37
C ILE A 14 -8.32 -20.03 4.13
N LEU A 15 -9.59 -19.70 4.29
CA LEU A 15 -10.54 -19.63 3.18
C LEU A 15 -10.10 -18.65 2.09
N ALA A 16 -9.57 -17.48 2.48
CA ALA A 16 -9.06 -16.50 1.52
C ALA A 16 -7.83 -17.03 0.76
N SER A 17 -6.92 -17.73 1.44
CA SER A 17 -5.75 -18.34 0.79
C SER A 17 -6.12 -19.45 -0.20
N ASP A 18 -7.24 -20.12 0.04
CA ASP A 18 -7.80 -21.16 -0.86
C ASP A 18 -8.66 -20.57 -2.00
N GLY A 19 -8.80 -19.22 -2.06
CA GLY A 19 -9.60 -18.53 -3.05
C GLY A 19 -11.13 -18.55 -2.76
N ALA A 20 -11.55 -19.07 -1.61
CA ALA A 20 -12.95 -19.09 -1.16
C ALA A 20 -13.34 -17.72 -0.55
N TYR A 21 -13.25 -16.67 -1.37
CA TYR A 21 -13.39 -15.27 -0.90
C TYR A 21 -14.77 -14.98 -0.29
N SER A 22 -15.83 -15.52 -0.84
CA SER A 22 -17.20 -15.27 -0.34
C SER A 22 -17.38 -15.78 1.09
N GLU A 23 -16.88 -16.98 1.38
CA GLU A 23 -16.90 -17.61 2.68
C GLU A 23 -15.96 -16.90 3.67
N ALA A 24 -14.78 -16.50 3.22
CA ALA A 24 -13.81 -15.72 4.00
C ALA A 24 -14.43 -14.39 4.44
N ILE A 25 -15.04 -13.64 3.52
CA ILE A 25 -15.72 -12.38 3.79
C ILE A 25 -16.84 -12.56 4.83
N ALA A 26 -17.64 -13.64 4.72
CA ALA A 26 -18.69 -13.94 5.69
C ALA A 26 -18.11 -14.20 7.09
N CYS A 27 -16.99 -14.92 7.19
CA CYS A 27 -16.31 -15.18 8.45
C CYS A 27 -15.72 -13.90 9.06
N PHE A 28 -15.03 -13.05 8.27
CA PHE A 28 -14.54 -11.76 8.76
C PHE A 28 -15.65 -10.86 9.25
N LYS A 29 -16.76 -10.73 8.50
CA LYS A 29 -17.92 -9.94 8.93
C LYS A 29 -18.49 -10.42 10.25
N ARG A 30 -18.56 -11.73 10.47
CA ARG A 30 -18.99 -12.30 11.76
C ARG A 30 -17.98 -11.99 12.88
N ALA A 31 -16.67 -12.10 12.63
CA ALA A 31 -15.66 -11.73 13.61
C ALA A 31 -15.75 -10.24 14.00
N ILE A 32 -15.96 -9.36 13.04
CA ILE A 32 -16.17 -7.92 13.24
C ILE A 32 -17.39 -7.62 14.10
N THR A 33 -18.47 -8.41 14.01
CA THR A 33 -19.62 -8.21 14.92
C THR A 33 -19.29 -8.49 16.38
N LEU A 34 -18.23 -9.24 16.66
CA LEU A 34 -17.74 -9.56 18.00
C LEU A 34 -16.70 -8.55 18.50
N GLU A 35 -15.88 -8.01 17.60
CA GLU A 35 -14.77 -7.10 17.91
C GLU A 35 -14.66 -6.00 16.84
N ARG A 36 -15.52 -4.98 16.94
CA ARG A 36 -15.62 -3.90 15.95
C ARG A 36 -14.37 -3.02 15.87
N ASP A 37 -13.68 -2.84 16.99
CA ASP A 37 -12.50 -1.96 17.11
C ASP A 37 -11.18 -2.71 16.88
N ASN A 38 -11.25 -3.92 16.33
CA ASN A 38 -10.08 -4.69 15.96
C ASN A 38 -9.69 -4.38 14.50
N TYR A 39 -8.69 -3.49 14.31
CA TYR A 39 -8.24 -3.07 12.97
C TYR A 39 -7.83 -4.24 12.08
N LEU A 40 -7.24 -5.30 12.66
CA LEU A 40 -6.75 -6.46 11.91
C LEU A 40 -7.87 -7.19 11.17
N LEU A 41 -9.06 -7.26 11.75
CA LEU A 41 -10.23 -7.87 11.07
C LEU A 41 -10.66 -7.04 9.86
N TRP A 42 -10.68 -5.72 10.00
CA TRP A 42 -11.01 -4.82 8.90
C TRP A 42 -9.94 -4.82 7.82
N TYR A 43 -8.66 -4.87 8.21
CA TYR A 43 -7.52 -4.98 7.31
C TYR A 43 -7.58 -6.27 6.49
N ASN A 44 -7.75 -7.43 7.14
CA ASN A 44 -7.86 -8.72 6.47
C ASN A 44 -9.09 -8.79 5.55
N LEU A 45 -10.22 -8.22 5.97
CA LEU A 45 -11.41 -8.09 5.13
C LEU A 45 -11.13 -7.23 3.89
N GLY A 46 -10.41 -6.13 4.05
CA GLY A 46 -10.01 -5.25 2.95
C GLY A 46 -9.11 -5.97 1.93
N ILE A 47 -8.09 -6.69 2.40
CA ILE A 47 -7.22 -7.53 1.54
C ILE A 47 -8.06 -8.58 0.80
N THR A 48 -8.97 -9.26 1.51
CA THR A 48 -9.82 -10.29 0.90
C THR A 48 -10.73 -9.72 -0.18
N TYR A 49 -11.28 -8.52 0.03
CA TYR A 49 -12.05 -7.84 -1.01
C TYR A 49 -11.19 -7.44 -2.21
N ARG A 50 -9.97 -6.95 -1.99
CA ARG A 50 -9.01 -6.64 -3.06
C ARG A 50 -8.74 -7.89 -3.91
N ASP A 51 -8.44 -9.01 -3.28
CA ASP A 51 -8.10 -10.27 -3.96
C ASP A 51 -9.31 -10.87 -4.69
N ALA A 52 -10.52 -10.58 -4.21
CA ALA A 52 -11.79 -10.89 -4.89
C ALA A 52 -12.13 -9.90 -6.03
N GLY A 53 -11.32 -8.85 -6.26
CA GLY A 53 -11.55 -7.83 -7.29
C GLY A 53 -12.55 -6.73 -6.89
N ASN A 54 -13.00 -6.69 -5.64
CA ASN A 54 -13.98 -5.74 -5.12
C ASN A 54 -13.27 -4.53 -4.48
N LEU A 55 -12.70 -3.64 -5.32
CA LEU A 55 -11.84 -2.55 -4.85
C LEU A 55 -12.57 -1.51 -4.00
N GLU A 56 -13.85 -1.27 -4.22
CA GLU A 56 -14.62 -0.30 -3.42
C GLU A 56 -14.83 -0.80 -1.99
N GLU A 57 -15.22 -2.06 -1.82
CA GLU A 57 -15.37 -2.68 -0.51
C GLU A 57 -14.02 -2.84 0.20
N ALA A 58 -12.95 -3.09 -0.56
CA ALA A 58 -11.59 -3.10 -0.04
C ALA A 58 -11.23 -1.73 0.55
N LYS A 59 -11.45 -0.65 -0.21
CA LYS A 59 -11.21 0.74 0.22
C LYS A 59 -11.98 1.07 1.49
N ASN A 60 -13.28 0.74 1.54
CA ASN A 60 -14.13 1.02 2.71
C ASN A 60 -13.65 0.27 3.96
N SER A 61 -13.24 -0.99 3.81
CA SER A 61 -12.72 -1.80 4.92
C SER A 61 -11.37 -1.26 5.42
N LEU A 62 -10.46 -0.89 4.50
CA LEU A 62 -9.16 -0.32 4.84
C LEU A 62 -9.28 1.09 5.44
N CYS A 63 -10.22 1.89 4.99
CA CYS A 63 -10.55 3.18 5.63
C CYS A 63 -10.93 2.99 7.11
N THR A 64 -11.72 1.95 7.41
CA THR A 64 -12.08 1.63 8.80
C THR A 64 -10.87 1.14 9.60
N ALA A 65 -10.04 0.26 9.02
CA ALA A 65 -8.81 -0.20 9.65
C ALA A 65 -7.86 0.96 9.97
N PHE A 66 -7.69 1.89 9.03
CA PHE A 66 -6.87 3.09 9.17
C PHE A 66 -7.42 4.04 10.25
N ALA A 67 -8.73 4.23 10.33
CA ALA A 67 -9.35 5.04 11.38
C ALA A 67 -9.14 4.46 12.80
N ILE A 68 -8.99 3.12 12.93
CA ILE A 68 -8.74 2.45 14.21
C ILE A 68 -7.24 2.48 14.57
N SER A 69 -6.35 2.29 13.61
CA SER A 69 -4.90 2.24 13.80
C SER A 69 -4.18 3.01 12.68
N PRO A 70 -4.19 4.35 12.73
CA PRO A 70 -3.61 5.19 11.67
C PRO A 70 -2.08 5.12 11.59
N GLU A 71 -1.41 4.74 12.69
CA GLU A 71 0.04 4.58 12.77
C GLU A 71 0.56 3.22 12.27
N ASN A 72 -0.33 2.35 11.78
CA ASN A 72 0.07 1.01 11.34
C ASN A 72 0.56 1.04 9.89
N PRO A 73 1.85 0.74 9.63
CA PRO A 73 2.46 0.87 8.31
C PRO A 73 1.83 -0.06 7.26
N ASP A 74 1.40 -1.26 7.63
CA ASP A 74 0.77 -2.19 6.69
C ASP A 74 -0.61 -1.70 6.24
N VAL A 75 -1.35 -1.08 7.17
CA VAL A 75 -2.67 -0.50 6.88
C VAL A 75 -2.53 0.72 5.99
N GLU A 76 -1.61 1.64 6.32
CA GLU A 76 -1.31 2.84 5.53
C GLU A 76 -0.96 2.48 4.09
N GLU A 77 0.05 1.61 3.92
CA GLU A 77 0.56 1.21 2.60
C GLU A 77 -0.54 0.52 1.77
N THR A 78 -1.26 -0.42 2.37
CA THR A 78 -2.30 -1.16 1.66
C THR A 78 -3.47 -0.24 1.28
N TYR A 79 -3.87 0.67 2.17
CA TYR A 79 -4.95 1.61 1.90
C TYR A 79 -4.57 2.60 0.79
N ALA A 80 -3.38 3.20 0.87
CA ALA A 80 -2.89 4.09 -0.18
C ALA A 80 -2.74 3.36 -1.53
N THR A 81 -2.32 2.09 -1.53
CA THR A 81 -2.23 1.27 -2.74
C THR A 81 -3.61 1.07 -3.40
N ILE A 82 -4.65 0.75 -2.62
CA ILE A 82 -6.01 0.61 -3.16
C ILE A 82 -6.53 1.94 -3.72
N CYS A 83 -6.28 3.04 -3.02
CA CYS A 83 -6.64 4.38 -3.52
C CYS A 83 -5.91 4.72 -4.83
N LEU A 84 -4.63 4.37 -4.93
CA LEU A 84 -3.83 4.55 -6.15
C LEU A 84 -4.39 3.73 -7.33
N MET A 85 -4.79 2.48 -7.10
CA MET A 85 -5.43 1.64 -8.12
C MET A 85 -6.75 2.24 -8.63
N GLN A 86 -7.47 2.96 -7.79
CA GLN A 86 -8.69 3.69 -8.13
C GLN A 86 -8.43 5.11 -8.66
N LYS A 87 -7.16 5.55 -8.73
CA LYS A 87 -6.73 6.89 -9.13
C LYS A 87 -7.29 8.01 -8.23
N ASP A 88 -7.52 7.69 -6.96
CA ASP A 88 -7.90 8.67 -5.94
C ASP A 88 -6.65 9.31 -5.34
N PHE A 89 -5.98 10.15 -6.15
CA PHE A 89 -4.66 10.71 -5.83
C PHE A 89 -4.68 11.62 -4.61
N ASP A 90 -5.75 12.39 -4.41
CA ASP A 90 -5.90 13.26 -3.24
C ASP A 90 -5.90 12.43 -1.95
N LEU A 91 -6.58 11.29 -1.95
CA LEU A 91 -6.62 10.40 -0.80
C LEU A 91 -5.28 9.66 -0.60
N VAL A 92 -4.58 9.29 -1.69
CA VAL A 92 -3.22 8.75 -1.60
C VAL A 92 -2.30 9.73 -0.89
N HIS A 93 -2.30 11.01 -1.29
CA HIS A 93 -1.49 12.05 -0.64
C HIS A 93 -1.82 12.17 0.84
N LYS A 94 -3.10 12.28 1.18
CA LYS A 94 -3.55 12.40 2.57
C LYS A 94 -3.06 11.23 3.45
N ILE A 95 -3.26 9.99 3.00
CA ILE A 95 -2.86 8.80 3.76
C ILE A 95 -1.34 8.75 3.91
N CYS A 96 -0.59 8.99 2.82
CA CYS A 96 0.85 8.93 2.86
C CYS A 96 1.46 10.04 3.73
N GLU A 97 0.93 11.27 3.69
CA GLU A 97 1.37 12.38 4.54
C GLU A 97 1.11 12.07 6.02
N GLU A 98 -0.10 11.58 6.38
CA GLU A 98 -0.40 11.17 7.76
C GLU A 98 0.53 10.04 8.22
N GLY A 99 0.81 9.03 7.39
CA GLY A 99 1.73 7.93 7.70
C GLY A 99 3.18 8.39 7.85
N LEU A 100 3.62 9.34 7.02
CA LEU A 100 4.98 9.91 7.10
C LEU A 100 5.16 10.83 8.31
N ASP A 101 4.11 11.39 8.89
CA ASP A 101 4.16 12.09 10.18
C ASP A 101 4.52 11.13 11.32
N TYR A 102 4.05 9.87 11.27
CA TYR A 102 4.42 8.83 12.24
C TYR A 102 5.78 8.20 11.91
N ASN A 103 6.05 7.92 10.65
CA ASN A 103 7.29 7.28 10.19
C ASN A 103 7.86 7.96 8.93
N PRO A 104 8.66 9.04 9.08
CA PRO A 104 9.27 9.74 7.95
C PRO A 104 10.20 8.89 7.09
N LEU A 105 10.67 7.74 7.60
CA LEU A 105 11.56 6.82 6.90
C LEU A 105 10.83 5.65 6.25
N HIS A 106 9.53 5.77 6.01
CA HIS A 106 8.74 4.73 5.32
C HIS A 106 8.91 4.86 3.80
N SER A 107 9.90 4.17 3.24
CA SER A 107 10.25 4.27 1.81
C SER A 107 9.10 3.90 0.86
N HIS A 108 8.20 3.00 1.26
CA HIS A 108 7.05 2.60 0.44
C HIS A 108 6.03 3.73 0.28
N LEU A 109 5.77 4.51 1.34
CA LEU A 109 4.86 5.67 1.23
C LEU A 109 5.44 6.75 0.32
N TRP A 110 6.75 7.02 0.41
CA TRP A 110 7.43 7.92 -0.53
C TRP A 110 7.31 7.43 -1.97
N ASN A 111 7.46 6.13 -2.21
CA ASN A 111 7.27 5.55 -3.54
C ASN A 111 5.81 5.69 -4.04
N LEU A 112 4.80 5.47 -3.18
CA LEU A 112 3.39 5.64 -3.53
C LEU A 112 3.05 7.09 -3.90
N LEU A 113 3.60 8.07 -3.17
CA LEU A 113 3.50 9.49 -3.55
C LEU A 113 4.13 9.73 -4.93
N GLY A 114 5.31 9.19 -5.17
CA GLY A 114 5.98 9.28 -6.48
C GLY A 114 5.14 8.69 -7.61
N VAL A 115 4.53 7.53 -7.42
CA VAL A 115 3.65 6.89 -8.41
C VAL A 115 2.39 7.74 -8.66
N SER A 116 1.81 8.32 -7.61
CA SER A 116 0.65 9.22 -7.72
C SER A 116 0.98 10.45 -8.57
N GLU A 117 2.11 11.09 -8.31
CA GLU A 117 2.57 12.25 -9.09
C GLU A 117 2.94 11.88 -10.54
N PHE A 118 3.58 10.72 -10.74
CA PHE A 118 3.88 10.22 -12.07
C PHE A 118 2.62 9.98 -12.91
N GLN A 119 1.59 9.39 -12.32
CA GLN A 119 0.30 9.17 -12.99
C GLN A 119 -0.47 10.47 -13.22
N SER A 120 -0.18 11.51 -12.46
CA SER A 120 -0.69 12.87 -12.63
C SER A 120 0.16 13.74 -13.59
N GLU A 121 1.17 13.11 -14.22
CA GLU A 121 2.12 13.76 -15.15
C GLU A 121 3.01 14.85 -14.51
N ASN A 122 3.12 14.86 -13.18
CA ASN A 122 3.99 15.76 -12.40
C ASN A 122 5.37 15.11 -12.22
N TYR A 123 6.10 14.92 -13.31
CA TYR A 123 7.29 14.08 -13.34
C TYR A 123 8.46 14.60 -12.49
N GLU A 124 8.63 15.91 -12.39
CA GLU A 124 9.66 16.51 -11.54
C GLU A 124 9.42 16.14 -10.07
N LYS A 125 8.19 16.33 -9.59
CA LYS A 125 7.82 16.00 -8.21
C LYS A 125 7.83 14.49 -7.96
N ALA A 126 7.43 13.70 -8.96
CA ALA A 126 7.55 12.24 -8.89
C ALA A 126 9.01 11.81 -8.69
N SER A 127 9.97 12.41 -9.42
CA SER A 127 11.38 12.10 -9.24
C SER A 127 11.88 12.41 -7.83
N GLU A 128 11.49 13.54 -7.23
CA GLU A 128 11.83 13.91 -5.86
C GLU A 128 11.35 12.85 -4.85
N TYR A 129 10.12 12.40 -4.96
CA TYR A 129 9.57 11.38 -4.06
C TYR A 129 10.25 10.01 -4.23
N PHE A 130 10.56 9.60 -5.47
CA PHE A 130 11.29 8.37 -5.70
C PHE A 130 12.75 8.48 -5.21
N GLU A 131 13.39 9.64 -5.33
CA GLU A 131 14.71 9.89 -4.75
C GLU A 131 14.71 9.74 -3.23
N TYR A 132 13.67 10.26 -2.53
CA TYR A 132 13.48 10.03 -1.09
C TYR A 132 13.33 8.53 -0.80
N ALA A 133 12.50 7.81 -1.52
CA ALA A 133 12.31 6.37 -1.32
C ALA A 133 13.62 5.59 -1.47
N VAL A 134 14.40 5.88 -2.51
CA VAL A 134 15.70 5.24 -2.78
C VAL A 134 16.79 5.68 -1.79
N SER A 135 16.73 6.91 -1.27
CA SER A 135 17.69 7.37 -0.26
C SER A 135 17.50 6.64 1.08
N ILE A 136 16.25 6.34 1.44
CA ILE A 136 15.90 5.59 2.65
C ILE A 136 16.21 4.10 2.47
N ASN A 137 15.78 3.52 1.35
CA ASN A 137 16.03 2.12 1.02
C ASN A 137 16.72 2.00 -0.34
N PRO A 138 18.08 1.97 -0.38
CA PRO A 138 18.84 1.89 -1.64
C PRO A 138 18.63 0.59 -2.42
N TYR A 139 18.05 -0.43 -1.81
CA TYR A 139 17.78 -1.74 -2.43
C TYR A 139 16.31 -1.89 -2.88
N TYR A 140 15.50 -0.84 -2.78
CA TYR A 140 14.10 -0.86 -3.19
C TYR A 140 13.99 -0.81 -4.72
N LEU A 141 13.94 -2.00 -5.34
CA LEU A 141 13.95 -2.15 -6.79
C LEU A 141 12.81 -1.41 -7.48
N ASP A 142 11.57 -1.47 -6.93
CA ASP A 142 10.43 -0.82 -7.58
C ASP A 142 10.62 0.70 -7.63
N ALA A 143 11.09 1.31 -6.54
CA ALA A 143 11.40 2.74 -6.51
C ALA A 143 12.53 3.11 -7.48
N LEU A 144 13.57 2.27 -7.60
CA LEU A 144 14.65 2.46 -8.57
C LEU A 144 14.16 2.38 -10.01
N TYR A 145 13.26 1.45 -10.34
CA TYR A 145 12.65 1.37 -11.67
C TYR A 145 11.78 2.59 -11.95
N ASN A 146 10.92 2.97 -11.00
CA ASN A 146 10.07 4.14 -11.12
C ASN A 146 10.89 5.42 -11.33
N LEU A 147 11.97 5.59 -10.55
CA LEU A 147 12.88 6.73 -10.69
C LEU A 147 13.58 6.75 -12.06
N LYS A 148 14.09 5.58 -12.49
CA LYS A 148 14.72 5.43 -13.81
C LYS A 148 13.75 5.82 -14.93
N ASP A 149 12.51 5.33 -14.89
CA ASP A 149 11.49 5.64 -15.90
C ASP A 149 11.11 7.12 -15.86
N THR A 150 11.00 7.72 -14.67
CA THR A 150 10.76 9.15 -14.50
C THR A 150 11.90 9.98 -15.10
N TYR A 151 13.16 9.63 -14.81
CA TYR A 151 14.32 10.30 -15.40
C TYR A 151 14.38 10.20 -16.92
N SER A 152 13.94 9.06 -17.48
CA SER A 152 13.81 8.91 -18.93
C SER A 152 12.82 9.90 -19.51
N VAL A 153 11.65 10.08 -18.87
CA VAL A 153 10.62 11.04 -19.31
C VAL A 153 11.11 12.48 -19.26
N ILE A 154 11.76 12.89 -18.16
CA ILE A 154 12.30 14.26 -18.01
C ILE A 154 13.67 14.45 -18.68
N LYS A 155 14.16 13.45 -19.42
CA LYS A 155 15.42 13.45 -20.17
C LYS A 155 16.69 13.65 -19.30
N ASN A 156 16.65 13.25 -18.03
CA ASN A 156 17.82 13.20 -17.16
C ASN A 156 18.64 11.92 -17.39
N LYS A 157 19.48 11.94 -18.43
CA LYS A 157 20.27 10.77 -18.83
C LYS A 157 21.27 10.32 -17.78
N THR A 158 21.79 11.24 -16.98
CA THR A 158 22.76 10.91 -15.91
C THR A 158 22.09 10.12 -14.81
N GLY A 159 20.95 10.61 -14.29
CA GLY A 159 20.17 9.92 -13.26
C GLY A 159 19.65 8.56 -13.72
N GLU A 160 19.17 8.48 -14.98
CA GLU A 160 18.76 7.22 -15.59
C GLU A 160 19.88 6.17 -15.59
N ALA A 161 21.09 6.57 -16.01
CA ALA A 161 22.26 5.68 -16.04
C ALA A 161 22.70 5.22 -14.62
N GLU A 162 22.62 6.11 -13.63
CA GLU A 162 22.91 5.76 -12.24
C GLU A 162 21.90 4.74 -11.67
N CYS A 163 20.60 4.92 -11.93
CA CYS A 163 19.59 3.96 -11.55
C CYS A 163 19.80 2.59 -12.19
N LEU A 164 20.10 2.56 -13.49
CA LEU A 164 20.41 1.32 -14.22
C LEU A 164 21.61 0.59 -13.63
N LYS A 165 22.66 1.32 -13.23
CA LYS A 165 23.83 0.73 -12.57
C LYS A 165 23.45 0.10 -11.24
N LYS A 166 22.74 0.84 -10.37
CA LYS A 166 22.29 0.33 -9.07
C LYS A 166 21.42 -0.92 -9.21
N ILE A 167 20.44 -0.90 -10.13
CA ILE A 167 19.58 -2.06 -10.41
C ILE A 167 20.39 -3.29 -10.81
N LYS A 168 21.41 -3.09 -11.65
CA LYS A 168 22.30 -4.19 -12.08
C LYS A 168 23.13 -4.73 -10.92
N ASP A 169 23.65 -3.85 -10.08
CA ASP A 169 24.48 -4.23 -8.92
C ASP A 169 23.66 -5.01 -7.87
N ILE A 170 22.35 -4.72 -7.74
CA ILE A 170 21.45 -5.45 -6.83
C ILE A 170 21.11 -6.85 -7.35
N LYS A 171 21.04 -7.04 -8.67
CA LYS A 171 20.62 -8.30 -9.31
C LYS A 171 21.76 -9.30 -9.53
N ASN A 172 23.04 -8.88 -9.36
CA ASN A 172 24.21 -9.75 -9.47
C ASN A 172 24.66 -10.26 -8.11
#